data_c44e18620feeee0cd7c1c136a97639f2
#
_entry.id   c44e18620feeee0cd7c1c136a97639f2
#
_cell.length_a   1.000
_cell.length_b   1.000
_cell.length_c   1.000
_cell.angle_alpha   90.00
_cell.angle_beta   90.00
_cell.angle_gamma   90.00
#
_symmetry.space_group_name_H-M   'P 1'
#
loop_
_entity.id
_entity.type
_entity.pdbx_description
1 polymer ?
#
loop_
_entity_poly.entity_id
_entity_poly.type
_entity_poly.pdbx_seq_one_letter_code
_entity_poly.pdbx_strand_id
1 'polypeptide(L)'
;LIGDIAGDDADAVARATSEVVRIANSRSGEGFIAISPEARKKFWLDRKKTAAISRHTNAFKINEDVVIPLPRMAEYTDGIERINIELSLANKIKLCDALQAFLNKGNLPLGKAEDASDVPSPEMLEDRVSQALTLVGETRALWAGWLQNVDALFAQLQDHTLRASWKIQLKAPLQAIFTGGAFLPIFTECVAIHKRVLKGRVWAALHMHAGDGNVHTNLPVNSDDYEMLQTARHAVERIMVLARSLDGVISGEHGIGITKLEFLTDAELKPFADYKAKVDPEGRFNKGKLLRNQELLAPVFIGLEVKNVPKNAQNEPLLADLTNAYTPSFGLMGHESLIMQQSDIGAIADSVKDCLRCGKCKPVCATHVPRANLLYSPRNKILATSLLVEAFLYEEQTRRGVSIKHWE
;
A
#
# COMPACT_ATOMS: atom_id res chain seq x y z
N LEU A 1 15.16 -12.10 -11.58
CA LEU A 1 16.03 -12.66 -10.55
C LEU A 1 17.49 -12.35 -10.88
N ILE A 2 18.30 -11.95 -9.90
CA ILE A 2 19.76 -11.78 -10.03
C ILE A 2 20.40 -12.67 -8.98
N GLY A 3 21.37 -13.49 -9.37
CA GLY A 3 22.13 -14.33 -8.47
C GLY A 3 23.61 -14.31 -8.81
N ASP A 4 24.46 -14.36 -7.80
CA ASP A 4 25.89 -14.62 -7.96
C ASP A 4 26.18 -16.07 -7.60
N ILE A 5 26.93 -16.76 -8.45
CA ILE A 5 27.46 -18.09 -8.19
C ILE A 5 28.96 -17.93 -8.05
N ALA A 6 29.50 -18.31 -6.90
CA ALA A 6 30.91 -18.20 -6.61
C ALA A 6 31.46 -19.56 -6.13
N GLY A 7 32.74 -19.80 -6.39
CA GLY A 7 33.46 -21.00 -5.97
C GLY A 7 34.91 -20.95 -6.46
N ASP A 8 35.74 -21.83 -5.92
CA ASP A 8 37.16 -21.91 -6.26
C ASP A 8 37.43 -22.67 -7.56
N ASP A 9 36.48 -23.50 -7.99
CA ASP A 9 36.53 -24.27 -9.25
C ASP A 9 35.73 -23.55 -10.33
N ALA A 10 36.40 -22.94 -11.29
CA ALA A 10 35.81 -22.21 -12.39
C ALA A 10 34.87 -23.07 -13.25
N ASP A 11 35.19 -24.34 -13.47
CA ASP A 11 34.36 -25.26 -14.24
C ASP A 11 33.08 -25.61 -13.49
N ALA A 12 33.17 -25.82 -12.18
CA ALA A 12 32.00 -26.06 -11.35
C ALA A 12 31.07 -24.84 -11.35
N VAL A 13 31.60 -23.62 -11.22
CA VAL A 13 30.85 -22.35 -11.32
C VAL A 13 30.16 -22.21 -12.67
N ALA A 14 30.87 -22.51 -13.77
CA ALA A 14 30.32 -22.46 -15.13
C ALA A 14 29.18 -23.47 -15.32
N ARG A 15 29.33 -24.70 -14.84
CA ARG A 15 28.28 -25.72 -14.89
C ARG A 15 27.04 -25.32 -14.08
N ALA A 16 27.24 -24.87 -12.84
CA ALA A 16 26.13 -24.39 -11.98
C ALA A 16 25.37 -23.19 -12.58
N THR A 17 26.11 -22.24 -13.13
CA THR A 17 25.52 -21.06 -13.81
C THR A 17 24.71 -21.47 -15.04
N SER A 18 25.23 -22.37 -15.86
CA SER A 18 24.52 -22.90 -17.02
C SER A 18 23.26 -23.66 -16.65
N GLU A 19 23.30 -24.43 -15.56
CA GLU A 19 22.13 -25.15 -15.04
C GLU A 19 21.04 -24.23 -14.54
N VAL A 20 21.38 -23.16 -13.85
CA VAL A 20 20.40 -22.13 -13.43
C VAL A 20 19.71 -21.49 -14.64
N VAL A 21 20.47 -21.15 -15.70
CA VAL A 21 19.89 -20.63 -16.94
C VAL A 21 18.99 -21.67 -17.63
N ARG A 22 19.43 -22.94 -17.68
CA ARG A 22 18.64 -24.03 -18.25
C ARG A 22 17.28 -24.19 -17.51
N ILE A 23 17.31 -24.15 -16.17
CA ILE A 23 16.09 -24.20 -15.34
C ILE A 23 15.18 -22.99 -15.62
N ALA A 24 15.75 -21.76 -15.69
CA ALA A 24 14.98 -20.57 -16.00
C ALA A 24 14.29 -20.67 -17.37
N ASN A 25 15.02 -21.09 -18.39
CA ASN A 25 14.49 -21.25 -19.74
C ASN A 25 13.42 -22.35 -19.83
N SER A 26 13.58 -23.46 -19.08
CA SER A 26 12.56 -24.54 -19.03
C SER A 26 11.25 -24.12 -18.35
N ARG A 27 11.25 -22.99 -17.63
CA ARG A 27 10.10 -22.38 -16.94
C ARG A 27 9.59 -21.13 -17.66
N SER A 28 9.80 -21.03 -18.97
CA SER A 28 9.40 -19.87 -19.80
C SER A 28 10.06 -18.56 -19.38
N GLY A 29 11.18 -18.62 -18.66
CA GLY A 29 12.03 -17.50 -18.32
C GLY A 29 13.12 -17.31 -19.39
N GLU A 30 13.84 -16.19 -19.32
CA GLU A 30 15.01 -15.91 -20.14
C GLU A 30 16.19 -15.64 -19.20
N GLY A 31 17.26 -16.42 -19.34
CA GLY A 31 18.43 -16.32 -18.47
C GLY A 31 19.63 -15.74 -19.21
N PHE A 32 20.37 -14.84 -18.56
CA PHE A 32 21.58 -14.23 -19.06
C PHE A 32 22.73 -14.44 -18.08
N ILE A 33 23.92 -14.75 -18.59
CA ILE A 33 25.14 -14.93 -17.81
C ILE A 33 26.02 -13.68 -17.97
N ALA A 34 26.36 -13.02 -16.87
CA ALA A 34 27.27 -11.89 -16.85
C ALA A 34 28.65 -12.34 -16.34
N ILE A 35 29.59 -12.55 -17.24
CA ILE A 35 30.96 -13.00 -16.90
C ILE A 35 31.85 -11.78 -16.57
N SER A 36 31.75 -10.69 -17.34
CA SER A 36 32.63 -9.52 -17.15
C SER A 36 32.18 -8.66 -15.96
N PRO A 37 33.13 -7.99 -15.27
CA PRO A 37 32.80 -7.03 -14.22
C PRO A 37 31.85 -5.91 -14.67
N GLU A 38 31.99 -5.45 -15.93
CA GLU A 38 31.14 -4.41 -16.51
C GLU A 38 29.71 -4.89 -16.71
N ALA A 39 29.51 -6.11 -17.22
CA ALA A 39 28.18 -6.71 -17.37
C ALA A 39 27.53 -6.92 -16.00
N ARG A 40 28.27 -7.44 -15.02
CA ARG A 40 27.79 -7.62 -13.63
C ARG A 40 27.39 -6.28 -13.01
N LYS A 41 28.20 -5.24 -13.17
CA LYS A 41 27.88 -3.89 -12.69
C LYS A 41 26.58 -3.35 -13.28
N LYS A 42 26.30 -3.64 -14.55
CA LYS A 42 25.05 -3.22 -15.20
C LYS A 42 23.84 -3.89 -14.56
N PHE A 43 23.86 -5.19 -14.33
CA PHE A 43 22.78 -5.88 -13.63
C PHE A 43 22.56 -5.37 -12.20
N TRP A 44 23.62 -5.11 -11.43
CA TRP A 44 23.53 -4.54 -10.11
C TRP A 44 23.01 -3.09 -10.10
N LEU A 45 23.29 -2.31 -11.14
CA LEU A 45 22.70 -0.98 -11.31
C LEU A 45 21.20 -1.07 -11.60
N ASP A 46 20.77 -2.04 -12.39
CA ASP A 46 19.35 -2.26 -12.65
C ASP A 46 18.64 -2.77 -11.38
N ARG A 47 19.27 -3.64 -10.62
CA ARG A 47 18.77 -4.07 -9.29
C ARG A 47 18.53 -2.88 -8.34
N LYS A 48 19.41 -1.89 -8.30
CA LYS A 48 19.24 -0.68 -7.50
C LYS A 48 18.04 0.15 -7.92
N LYS A 49 17.61 0.08 -9.17
CA LYS A 49 16.42 0.81 -9.65
C LYS A 49 15.11 0.18 -9.17
N THR A 50 15.11 -1.11 -8.87
CA THR A 50 13.90 -1.81 -8.40
C THR A 50 13.47 -1.39 -7.00
N ALA A 51 14.38 -0.85 -6.19
CA ALA A 51 14.05 -0.25 -4.89
C ALA A 51 13.14 1.01 -5.01
N ALA A 52 12.97 1.53 -6.23
CA ALA A 52 12.14 2.69 -6.51
C ALA A 52 10.67 2.36 -6.82
N ILE A 53 10.11 1.27 -6.28
CA ILE A 53 8.67 0.97 -6.35
C ILE A 53 7.85 2.16 -5.85
N SER A 54 8.36 2.89 -4.85
CA SER A 54 7.79 4.14 -4.36
C SER A 54 7.76 5.29 -5.37
N ARG A 55 8.43 5.17 -6.51
CA ARG A 55 8.47 6.23 -7.53
C ARG A 55 7.15 6.44 -8.26
N HIS A 56 6.30 5.43 -8.29
CA HIS A 56 5.01 5.45 -8.99
C HIS A 56 3.81 5.45 -8.05
N THR A 57 4.05 5.46 -6.76
CA THR A 57 3.06 5.36 -5.72
C THR A 57 3.42 6.33 -4.59
N ASN A 58 2.53 6.53 -3.71
CA ASN A 58 2.57 7.43 -2.59
C ASN A 58 3.81 7.34 -1.71
N ALA A 59 4.05 8.38 -0.93
CA ALA A 59 5.28 8.61 -0.19
C ALA A 59 5.59 7.57 0.90
N PHE A 60 4.61 6.78 1.32
CA PHE A 60 4.75 5.82 2.39
C PHE A 60 4.66 4.37 1.87
N LYS A 61 5.49 3.51 2.43
CA LYS A 61 5.56 2.10 2.09
C LYS A 61 5.62 1.28 3.37
N ILE A 62 4.59 0.49 3.60
CA ILE A 62 4.64 -0.58 4.59
C ILE A 62 5.54 -1.67 4.02
N ASN A 63 6.56 -2.06 4.77
CA ASN A 63 7.53 -3.05 4.34
C ASN A 63 7.65 -4.13 5.41
N GLU A 64 6.89 -5.18 5.25
CA GLU A 64 6.93 -6.34 6.12
C GLU A 64 7.84 -7.42 5.51
N ASP A 65 8.73 -7.97 6.33
CA ASP A 65 9.58 -9.09 5.95
C ASP A 65 9.18 -10.36 6.71
N VAL A 66 9.22 -11.46 6.00
CA VAL A 66 9.00 -12.81 6.53
C VAL A 66 10.07 -13.75 5.99
N VAL A 67 10.31 -14.87 6.66
CA VAL A 67 11.14 -15.96 6.11
C VAL A 67 10.26 -17.16 5.89
N ILE A 68 10.25 -17.66 4.66
CA ILE A 68 9.46 -18.81 4.24
C ILE A 68 10.41 -19.97 3.91
N PRO A 69 10.15 -21.19 4.37
CA PRO A 69 10.91 -22.36 3.97
C PRO A 69 10.99 -22.45 2.45
N LEU A 70 12.20 -22.68 1.89
CA LEU A 70 12.41 -22.67 0.44
C LEU A 70 11.44 -23.56 -0.34
N PRO A 71 11.10 -24.80 0.11
CA PRO A 71 10.12 -25.63 -0.58
C PRO A 71 8.71 -25.02 -0.65
N ARG A 72 8.37 -24.11 0.26
CA ARG A 72 7.04 -23.48 0.38
C ARG A 72 6.96 -22.08 -0.28
N MET A 73 8.04 -21.62 -0.90
CA MET A 73 8.10 -20.27 -1.51
C MET A 73 7.08 -20.07 -2.62
N ALA A 74 6.82 -21.08 -3.44
CA ALA A 74 5.80 -20.99 -4.49
C ALA A 74 4.41 -20.79 -3.90
N GLU A 75 4.05 -21.56 -2.87
CA GLU A 75 2.77 -21.44 -2.17
C GLU A 75 2.59 -20.04 -1.53
N TYR A 76 3.67 -19.51 -0.96
CA TYR A 76 3.64 -18.14 -0.43
C TYR A 76 3.39 -17.11 -1.53
N THR A 77 4.08 -17.24 -2.67
CA THR A 77 3.93 -16.33 -3.80
C THR A 77 2.50 -16.38 -4.37
N ASP A 78 1.93 -17.57 -4.51
CA ASP A 78 0.54 -17.75 -4.96
C ASP A 78 -0.46 -17.16 -3.94
N GLY A 79 -0.19 -17.31 -2.66
CA GLY A 79 -0.99 -16.70 -1.60
C GLY A 79 -0.98 -15.17 -1.65
N ILE A 80 0.18 -14.57 -1.91
CA ILE A 80 0.28 -13.10 -2.11
C ILE A 80 -0.43 -12.65 -3.38
N GLU A 81 -0.30 -13.40 -4.48
CA GLU A 81 -1.00 -13.08 -5.72
C GLU A 81 -2.51 -13.18 -5.54
N ARG A 82 -2.98 -14.18 -4.78
CA ARG A 82 -4.39 -14.27 -4.40
C ARG A 82 -4.86 -13.01 -3.63
N ILE A 83 -4.11 -12.57 -2.64
CA ILE A 83 -4.42 -11.32 -1.91
C ILE A 83 -4.49 -10.14 -2.88
N ASN A 84 -3.56 -10.03 -3.83
CA ASN A 84 -3.54 -8.97 -4.84
C ASN A 84 -4.77 -9.02 -5.77
N ILE A 85 -5.17 -10.20 -6.19
CA ILE A 85 -6.37 -10.40 -7.03
C ILE A 85 -7.61 -9.92 -6.29
N GLU A 86 -7.79 -10.34 -5.04
CA GLU A 86 -8.93 -9.95 -4.21
C GLU A 86 -8.95 -8.43 -3.94
N LEU A 87 -7.82 -7.82 -3.58
CA LEU A 87 -7.70 -6.38 -3.41
C LEU A 87 -8.00 -5.61 -4.71
N SER A 88 -7.55 -6.13 -5.84
CA SER A 88 -7.82 -5.56 -7.16
C SER A 88 -9.29 -5.61 -7.52
N LEU A 89 -9.96 -6.74 -7.28
CA LEU A 89 -11.40 -6.89 -7.54
C LEU A 89 -12.22 -6.01 -6.60
N ALA A 90 -11.89 -5.96 -5.31
CA ALA A 90 -12.54 -5.09 -4.34
C ALA A 90 -12.43 -3.60 -4.75
N ASN A 91 -11.26 -3.15 -5.17
CA ASN A 91 -11.08 -1.78 -5.67
C ASN A 91 -11.90 -1.49 -6.94
N LYS A 92 -12.08 -2.47 -7.82
CA LYS A 92 -12.91 -2.34 -9.02
C LYS A 92 -14.41 -2.32 -8.70
N ILE A 93 -14.86 -3.09 -7.71
CA ILE A 93 -16.24 -3.02 -7.21
C ILE A 93 -16.50 -1.64 -6.62
N LYS A 94 -15.57 -1.11 -5.82
CA LYS A 94 -15.63 0.26 -5.29
C LYS A 94 -15.70 1.32 -6.41
N LEU A 95 -15.03 1.09 -7.53
CA LEU A 95 -15.18 1.94 -8.71
C LEU A 95 -16.62 1.92 -9.26
N CYS A 96 -17.23 0.74 -9.37
CA CYS A 96 -18.63 0.64 -9.81
C CYS A 96 -19.58 1.37 -8.85
N ASP A 97 -19.39 1.21 -7.53
CA ASP A 97 -20.17 1.92 -6.51
C ASP A 97 -20.06 3.44 -6.66
N ALA A 98 -18.84 3.95 -6.88
CA ALA A 98 -18.58 5.37 -7.08
C ALA A 98 -19.21 5.92 -8.39
N LEU A 99 -19.19 5.12 -9.46
CA LEU A 99 -19.84 5.47 -10.72
C LEU A 99 -21.36 5.48 -10.57
N GLN A 100 -21.96 4.49 -9.92
CA GLN A 100 -23.39 4.45 -9.64
C GLN A 100 -23.82 5.65 -8.78
N ALA A 101 -23.05 5.96 -7.72
CA ALA A 101 -23.32 7.13 -6.88
C ALA A 101 -23.26 8.44 -7.67
N PHE A 102 -22.34 8.57 -8.60
CA PHE A 102 -22.25 9.74 -9.48
C PHE A 102 -23.45 9.83 -10.43
N LEU A 103 -23.76 8.75 -11.14
CA LEU A 103 -24.83 8.71 -12.13
C LEU A 103 -26.22 8.96 -11.51
N ASN A 104 -26.41 8.58 -10.24
CA ASN A 104 -27.66 8.78 -9.49
C ASN A 104 -27.81 10.19 -8.88
N LYS A 105 -26.84 11.10 -9.06
CA LYS A 105 -26.93 12.45 -8.44
C LYS A 105 -28.03 13.35 -8.97
N GLY A 106 -28.68 13.01 -10.09
CA GLY A 106 -29.77 13.79 -10.69
C GLY A 106 -29.37 15.12 -11.33
N ASN A 107 -28.17 15.63 -11.02
CA ASN A 107 -27.61 16.87 -11.58
C ASN A 107 -26.25 16.56 -12.22
N LEU A 108 -26.30 15.99 -13.43
CA LEU A 108 -25.09 15.60 -14.16
C LEU A 108 -24.57 16.76 -15.01
N PRO A 109 -23.22 16.89 -15.12
CA PRO A 109 -22.63 17.97 -15.91
C PRO A 109 -22.88 17.72 -17.40
N LEU A 110 -23.47 18.68 -18.09
CA LEU A 110 -23.64 18.70 -19.53
C LEU A 110 -22.69 19.70 -20.18
N GLY A 111 -22.28 19.42 -21.40
CA GLY A 111 -21.51 20.34 -22.24
C GLY A 111 -22.37 21.51 -22.72
N LYS A 112 -21.71 22.57 -23.15
CA LYS A 112 -22.37 23.69 -23.81
C LYS A 112 -22.87 23.20 -25.17
N ALA A 113 -24.14 23.43 -25.46
CA ALA A 113 -24.69 23.25 -26.78
C ALA A 113 -24.22 24.40 -27.68
N GLU A 114 -23.72 24.09 -28.86
CA GLU A 114 -23.35 25.13 -29.83
C GLU A 114 -24.61 25.72 -30.48
N ASP A 115 -25.67 24.90 -30.65
CA ASP A 115 -26.99 25.30 -31.12
C ASP A 115 -28.09 24.82 -30.17
N ALA A 116 -29.26 25.47 -30.20
CA ALA A 116 -30.42 25.07 -29.39
C ALA A 116 -30.93 23.67 -29.69
N SER A 117 -30.63 23.16 -30.89
CA SER A 117 -30.97 21.78 -31.34
C SER A 117 -30.03 20.71 -30.71
N ASP A 118 -28.91 21.09 -30.15
CA ASP A 118 -27.91 20.19 -29.57
C ASP A 118 -28.07 19.99 -28.04
N VAL A 119 -29.09 20.66 -27.46
CA VAL A 119 -29.42 20.44 -26.04
C VAL A 119 -30.14 19.09 -25.94
N PRO A 120 -29.55 18.13 -25.17
CA PRO A 120 -30.21 16.82 -25.00
C PRO A 120 -31.55 17.00 -24.29
N SER A 121 -32.59 16.28 -24.78
CA SER A 121 -33.85 16.26 -24.04
C SER A 121 -33.69 15.55 -22.70
N PRO A 122 -34.50 15.86 -21.69
CA PRO A 122 -34.48 15.15 -20.39
C PRO A 122 -34.64 13.63 -20.58
N GLU A 123 -35.50 13.19 -21.47
CA GLU A 123 -35.72 11.77 -21.74
C GLU A 123 -34.48 11.09 -22.34
N MET A 124 -33.77 11.78 -23.24
CA MET A 124 -32.51 11.26 -23.81
C MET A 124 -31.41 11.13 -22.74
N LEU A 125 -31.32 12.08 -21.81
CA LEU A 125 -30.37 12.00 -20.68
C LEU A 125 -30.74 10.84 -19.76
N GLU A 126 -32.00 10.70 -19.40
CA GLU A 126 -32.51 9.63 -18.54
C GLU A 126 -32.27 8.25 -19.16
N ASP A 127 -32.53 8.06 -20.43
CA ASP A 127 -32.25 6.81 -21.14
C ASP A 127 -30.77 6.45 -21.12
N ARG A 128 -29.86 7.39 -21.43
CA ARG A 128 -28.41 7.14 -21.40
C ARG A 128 -27.89 6.87 -19.97
N VAL A 129 -28.40 7.55 -18.98
CA VAL A 129 -28.06 7.31 -17.58
C VAL A 129 -28.55 5.92 -17.16
N SER A 130 -29.74 5.52 -17.54
CA SER A 130 -30.29 4.19 -17.28
C SER A 130 -29.44 3.09 -17.92
N GLN A 131 -29.03 3.26 -19.17
CA GLN A 131 -28.11 2.32 -19.85
C GLN A 131 -26.77 2.24 -19.14
N ALA A 132 -26.20 3.37 -18.70
CA ALA A 132 -24.94 3.41 -17.99
C ALA A 132 -25.04 2.75 -16.60
N LEU A 133 -26.12 2.98 -15.86
CA LEU A 133 -26.38 2.33 -14.57
C LEU A 133 -26.52 0.81 -14.71
N THR A 134 -27.22 0.35 -15.74
CA THR A 134 -27.34 -1.08 -16.04
C THR A 134 -25.98 -1.69 -16.33
N LEU A 135 -25.19 -1.10 -17.23
CA LEU A 135 -23.83 -1.54 -17.55
C LEU A 135 -22.92 -1.62 -16.30
N VAL A 136 -22.94 -0.58 -15.48
CA VAL A 136 -22.11 -0.53 -14.26
C VAL A 136 -22.60 -1.56 -13.25
N GLY A 137 -23.92 -1.75 -13.10
CA GLY A 137 -24.52 -2.76 -12.24
C GLY A 137 -24.15 -4.20 -12.64
N GLU A 138 -24.27 -4.53 -13.92
CA GLU A 138 -23.87 -5.84 -14.44
C GLU A 138 -22.38 -6.10 -14.28
N THR A 139 -21.54 -5.11 -14.57
CA THR A 139 -20.09 -5.22 -14.38
C THR A 139 -19.72 -5.40 -12.91
N ARG A 140 -20.40 -4.68 -12.03
CA ARG A 140 -20.24 -4.83 -10.58
C ARG A 140 -20.57 -6.24 -10.11
N ALA A 141 -21.74 -6.76 -10.55
CA ALA A 141 -22.19 -8.11 -10.21
C ALA A 141 -21.21 -9.17 -10.72
N LEU A 142 -20.72 -9.01 -11.95
CA LEU A 142 -19.71 -9.89 -12.54
C LEU A 142 -18.43 -9.94 -11.68
N TRP A 143 -17.86 -8.78 -11.36
CA TRP A 143 -16.63 -8.72 -10.57
C TRP A 143 -16.83 -9.17 -9.12
N ALA A 144 -18.00 -8.92 -8.53
CA ALA A 144 -18.36 -9.45 -7.20
C ALA A 144 -18.48 -10.98 -7.23
N GLY A 145 -19.05 -11.55 -8.29
CA GLY A 145 -19.10 -12.99 -8.50
C GLY A 145 -17.71 -13.62 -8.62
N TRP A 146 -16.76 -12.93 -9.29
CA TRP A 146 -15.37 -13.40 -9.35
C TRP A 146 -14.68 -13.33 -7.99
N LEU A 147 -14.92 -12.25 -7.24
CA LEU A 147 -14.35 -12.10 -5.88
C LEU A 147 -14.85 -13.20 -4.93
N GLN A 148 -16.14 -13.58 -5.03
CA GLN A 148 -16.71 -14.67 -4.23
C GLN A 148 -16.20 -16.05 -4.62
N ASN A 149 -15.74 -16.22 -5.86
CA ASN A 149 -15.30 -17.48 -6.43
C ASN A 149 -13.80 -17.50 -6.78
N VAL A 150 -12.98 -16.70 -6.08
CA VAL A 150 -11.53 -16.58 -6.38
C VAL A 150 -10.86 -17.94 -6.37
N ASP A 151 -11.22 -18.87 -5.47
CA ASP A 151 -10.61 -20.20 -5.41
C ASP A 151 -10.77 -21.00 -6.71
N ALA A 152 -11.97 -21.00 -7.28
CA ALA A 152 -12.25 -21.70 -8.52
C ALA A 152 -11.67 -21.00 -9.75
N LEU A 153 -11.46 -19.68 -9.67
CA LEU A 153 -11.01 -18.84 -10.78
C LEU A 153 -9.55 -18.42 -10.69
N PHE A 154 -8.84 -18.86 -9.65
CA PHE A 154 -7.51 -18.35 -9.33
C PHE A 154 -6.53 -18.48 -10.49
N ALA A 155 -6.43 -19.65 -11.11
CA ALA A 155 -5.50 -19.88 -12.22
C ALA A 155 -5.79 -18.93 -13.41
N GLN A 156 -7.07 -18.73 -13.74
CA GLN A 156 -7.48 -17.86 -14.84
C GLN A 156 -7.27 -16.37 -14.54
N LEU A 157 -7.42 -15.97 -13.27
CA LEU A 157 -7.17 -14.60 -12.83
C LEU A 157 -5.66 -14.32 -12.74
N GLN A 158 -4.87 -15.32 -12.33
CA GLN A 158 -3.42 -15.26 -12.22
C GLN A 158 -2.74 -15.18 -13.59
N ASP A 159 -3.13 -16.00 -14.55
CA ASP A 159 -2.57 -16.02 -15.91
C ASP A 159 -3.20 -14.97 -16.84
N HIS A 160 -4.17 -14.20 -16.33
CA HIS A 160 -4.92 -13.16 -17.05
C HIS A 160 -5.78 -13.62 -18.21
N THR A 161 -6.10 -14.91 -18.35
CA THR A 161 -7.13 -15.38 -19.29
C THR A 161 -8.50 -14.88 -18.90
N LEU A 162 -8.73 -14.69 -17.59
CA LEU A 162 -9.86 -13.95 -17.03
C LEU A 162 -9.36 -12.62 -16.43
N ARG A 163 -9.82 -11.50 -17.01
CA ARG A 163 -9.30 -10.19 -16.62
C ARG A 163 -10.40 -9.14 -16.39
N ALA A 164 -10.48 -8.62 -15.17
CA ALA A 164 -11.30 -7.45 -14.86
C ALA A 164 -10.66 -6.19 -15.45
N SER A 165 -11.24 -5.60 -16.47
CA SER A 165 -10.67 -4.50 -17.24
C SER A 165 -11.58 -3.28 -17.27
N TRP A 166 -11.16 -2.18 -16.62
CA TRP A 166 -11.81 -0.89 -16.80
C TRP A 166 -11.95 -0.48 -18.27
N LYS A 167 -10.91 -0.69 -19.07
CA LYS A 167 -10.88 -0.25 -20.47
C LYS A 167 -11.96 -0.94 -21.30
N ILE A 168 -12.12 -2.26 -21.12
CA ILE A 168 -12.99 -3.10 -21.95
C ILE A 168 -14.41 -3.09 -21.40
N GLN A 169 -14.58 -3.32 -20.11
CA GLN A 169 -15.91 -3.57 -19.53
C GLN A 169 -16.66 -2.30 -19.15
N LEU A 170 -15.97 -1.18 -18.93
CA LEU A 170 -16.61 0.08 -18.55
C LEU A 170 -16.26 1.25 -19.46
N LYS A 171 -14.95 1.56 -19.67
CA LYS A 171 -14.57 2.79 -20.36
C LYS A 171 -15.12 2.87 -21.78
N ALA A 172 -14.89 1.85 -22.60
CA ALA A 172 -15.31 1.87 -23.99
C ALA A 172 -16.85 1.87 -24.12
N PRO A 173 -17.63 1.03 -23.39
CA PRO A 173 -19.09 1.11 -23.41
C PRO A 173 -19.65 2.45 -22.88
N LEU A 174 -19.11 2.99 -21.77
CA LEU A 174 -19.54 4.30 -21.26
C LEU A 174 -19.27 5.43 -22.26
N GLN A 175 -18.15 5.37 -22.99
CA GLN A 175 -17.84 6.33 -24.05
C GLN A 175 -18.84 6.24 -25.21
N ALA A 176 -19.30 5.05 -25.53
CA ALA A 176 -20.33 4.84 -26.56
C ALA A 176 -21.69 5.34 -26.08
N ILE A 177 -22.07 5.09 -24.84
CA ILE A 177 -23.33 5.58 -24.25
C ILE A 177 -23.33 7.12 -24.20
N PHE A 178 -22.27 7.74 -23.69
CA PHE A 178 -22.12 9.19 -23.54
C PHE A 178 -21.39 9.82 -24.74
N THR A 179 -21.74 9.41 -25.95
CA THR A 179 -21.22 10.00 -27.19
C THR A 179 -21.83 11.38 -27.46
N GLY A 180 -21.07 12.27 -28.07
CA GLY A 180 -21.47 13.64 -28.42
C GLY A 180 -20.99 14.69 -27.42
N GLY A 181 -20.85 15.94 -27.89
CA GLY A 181 -20.29 17.05 -27.13
C GLY A 181 -21.04 17.36 -25.83
N ALA A 182 -22.38 17.25 -25.86
CA ALA A 182 -23.23 17.51 -24.71
C ALA A 182 -23.00 16.51 -23.56
N PHE A 183 -22.66 15.26 -23.82
CA PHE A 183 -22.45 14.22 -22.81
C PHE A 183 -20.98 14.01 -22.42
N LEU A 184 -20.04 14.64 -23.13
CA LEU A 184 -18.60 14.52 -22.88
C LEU A 184 -18.20 14.83 -21.41
N PRO A 185 -18.78 15.83 -20.73
CA PRO A 185 -18.46 16.10 -19.31
C PRO A 185 -18.85 14.94 -18.39
N ILE A 186 -19.96 14.24 -18.63
CA ILE A 186 -20.35 13.04 -17.85
C ILE A 186 -19.30 11.94 -18.03
N PHE A 187 -18.91 11.63 -19.25
CA PHE A 187 -17.86 10.64 -19.52
C PHE A 187 -16.52 11.05 -18.91
N THR A 188 -16.17 12.34 -19.02
CA THR A 188 -14.93 12.88 -18.42
C THR A 188 -14.90 12.68 -16.90
N GLU A 189 -16.03 12.92 -16.22
CA GLU A 189 -16.13 12.68 -14.79
C GLU A 189 -16.06 11.17 -14.45
N CYS A 190 -16.64 10.29 -15.24
CA CYS A 190 -16.47 8.83 -15.07
C CYS A 190 -14.97 8.45 -15.13
N VAL A 191 -14.19 9.02 -16.04
CA VAL A 191 -12.75 8.80 -16.13
C VAL A 191 -12.02 9.40 -14.92
N ALA A 192 -12.45 10.57 -14.41
CA ALA A 192 -11.90 11.18 -13.22
C ALA A 192 -12.16 10.33 -11.96
N ILE A 193 -13.38 9.78 -11.82
CA ILE A 193 -13.75 8.84 -10.75
C ILE A 193 -12.82 7.61 -10.79
N HIS A 194 -12.63 7.01 -11.97
CA HIS A 194 -11.70 5.89 -12.11
C HIS A 194 -10.30 6.24 -11.63
N LYS A 195 -9.77 7.42 -12.01
CA LYS A 195 -8.44 7.85 -11.57
C LYS A 195 -8.36 8.04 -10.05
N ARG A 196 -9.40 8.59 -9.42
CA ARG A 196 -9.47 8.77 -7.96
C ARG A 196 -9.47 7.42 -7.24
N VAL A 197 -10.35 6.50 -7.64
CA VAL A 197 -10.44 5.17 -7.02
C VAL A 197 -9.14 4.37 -7.22
N LEU A 198 -8.52 4.49 -8.41
CA LEU A 198 -7.25 3.82 -8.70
C LEU A 198 -6.10 4.29 -7.80
N LYS A 199 -6.09 5.58 -7.39
CA LYS A 199 -5.09 6.11 -6.46
C LYS A 199 -5.17 5.47 -5.07
N GLY A 200 -6.36 5.14 -4.59
CA GLY A 200 -6.60 4.49 -3.30
C GLY A 200 -6.44 2.96 -3.31
N ARG A 201 -5.94 2.36 -4.40
CA ARG A 201 -5.72 0.91 -4.46
C ARG A 201 -4.57 0.47 -3.55
N VAL A 202 -4.79 -0.60 -2.80
CA VAL A 202 -3.74 -1.31 -2.06
C VAL A 202 -3.30 -2.54 -2.87
N TRP A 203 -2.02 -2.84 -2.85
CA TRP A 203 -1.44 -4.02 -3.49
C TRP A 203 -0.10 -4.34 -2.83
N ALA A 204 0.26 -5.61 -2.84
CA ALA A 204 1.52 -6.11 -2.30
C ALA A 204 2.53 -6.40 -3.42
N ALA A 205 3.71 -5.81 -3.32
CA ALA A 205 4.83 -6.12 -4.20
C ALA A 205 5.89 -6.91 -3.45
N LEU A 206 6.33 -8.01 -4.02
CA LEU A 206 7.37 -8.84 -3.46
C LEU A 206 8.76 -8.37 -3.89
N HIS A 207 9.67 -8.37 -2.94
CA HIS A 207 11.10 -8.24 -3.12
C HIS A 207 11.76 -9.25 -2.19
N MET A 208 12.64 -10.09 -2.68
CA MET A 208 13.09 -11.20 -1.87
C MET A 208 14.58 -11.49 -2.02
N HIS A 209 15.16 -12.00 -0.96
CA HIS A 209 16.40 -12.77 -0.94
C HIS A 209 16.02 -14.25 -1.07
N ALA A 210 15.72 -14.68 -2.30
CA ALA A 210 15.07 -15.96 -2.55
C ALA A 210 15.91 -17.17 -2.08
N GLY A 211 17.24 -17.03 -2.05
CA GLY A 211 18.14 -18.09 -1.57
C GLY A 211 18.03 -18.35 -0.07
N ASP A 212 17.61 -17.34 0.70
CA ASP A 212 17.49 -17.41 2.16
C ASP A 212 16.02 -17.60 2.61
N GLY A 213 15.09 -17.58 1.66
CA GLY A 213 13.66 -17.61 1.97
C GLY A 213 13.13 -16.28 2.52
N ASN A 214 13.94 -15.23 2.59
CA ASN A 214 13.51 -13.94 3.11
C ASN A 214 12.75 -13.13 2.04
N VAL A 215 11.53 -12.78 2.37
CA VAL A 215 10.61 -12.06 1.47
C VAL A 215 10.17 -10.75 2.10
N HIS A 216 10.45 -9.66 1.43
CA HIS A 216 9.93 -8.34 1.75
C HIS A 216 8.64 -8.11 0.98
N THR A 217 7.57 -7.89 1.71
CA THR A 217 6.27 -7.56 1.14
C THR A 217 6.02 -6.08 1.31
N ASN A 218 5.94 -5.36 0.19
CA ASN A 218 5.83 -3.92 0.16
C ASN A 218 4.41 -3.50 -0.24
N LEU A 219 3.73 -2.76 0.63
CA LEU A 219 2.41 -2.20 0.37
C LEU A 219 2.53 -0.66 0.30
N PRO A 220 2.47 -0.08 -0.91
CA PRO A 220 2.45 1.38 -1.04
C PRO A 220 1.11 1.94 -0.59
N VAL A 221 1.12 2.94 0.29
CA VAL A 221 -0.07 3.56 0.85
C VAL A 221 0.10 5.08 0.96
N ASN A 222 -1.02 5.80 0.97
CA ASN A 222 -1.05 7.21 1.34
C ASN A 222 -1.20 7.32 2.86
N SER A 223 -0.30 8.06 3.51
CA SER A 223 -0.39 8.28 4.96
C SER A 223 -1.58 9.15 5.38
N ASP A 224 -2.16 9.90 4.44
CA ASP A 224 -3.33 10.75 4.61
C ASP A 224 -4.66 10.07 4.23
N ASP A 225 -4.63 8.79 3.83
CA ASP A 225 -5.81 8.01 3.47
C ASP A 225 -6.06 6.91 4.50
N TYR A 226 -6.94 7.20 5.45
CA TYR A 226 -7.26 6.28 6.55
C TYR A 226 -7.83 4.94 6.05
N GLU A 227 -8.74 4.97 5.07
CA GLU A 227 -9.34 3.75 4.52
C GLU A 227 -8.30 2.86 3.83
N MET A 228 -7.38 3.50 3.09
CA MET A 228 -6.27 2.79 2.45
C MET A 228 -5.34 2.14 3.49
N LEU A 229 -5.06 2.84 4.60
CA LEU A 229 -4.26 2.31 5.70
C LEU A 229 -4.93 1.11 6.38
N GLN A 230 -6.25 1.17 6.63
CA GLN A 230 -6.98 0.03 7.20
C GLN A 230 -7.00 -1.17 6.25
N THR A 231 -7.19 -0.94 4.95
CA THR A 231 -7.11 -2.00 3.93
C THR A 231 -5.72 -2.65 3.91
N ALA A 232 -4.67 -1.84 4.02
CA ALA A 232 -3.31 -2.34 4.07
C ALA A 232 -3.03 -3.13 5.36
N ARG A 233 -3.57 -2.69 6.51
CA ARG A 233 -3.50 -3.43 7.77
C ARG A 233 -4.08 -4.82 7.62
N HIS A 234 -5.30 -4.94 7.12
CA HIS A 234 -5.91 -6.26 6.89
C HIS A 234 -5.11 -7.12 5.91
N ALA A 235 -4.50 -6.50 4.89
CA ALA A 235 -3.60 -7.23 3.99
C ALA A 235 -2.37 -7.76 4.73
N VAL A 236 -1.74 -6.96 5.62
CA VAL A 236 -0.60 -7.40 6.45
C VAL A 236 -0.99 -8.54 7.39
N GLU A 237 -2.15 -8.45 8.06
CA GLU A 237 -2.67 -9.55 8.90
C GLU A 237 -2.75 -10.86 8.12
N ARG A 238 -3.29 -10.82 6.90
CA ARG A 238 -3.39 -11.99 6.02
C ARG A 238 -2.01 -12.51 5.58
N ILE A 239 -1.07 -11.63 5.31
CA ILE A 239 0.31 -11.97 4.95
C ILE A 239 1.00 -12.71 6.11
N MET A 240 0.82 -12.24 7.36
CA MET A 240 1.38 -12.88 8.53
C MET A 240 0.75 -14.24 8.81
N VAL A 241 -0.57 -14.36 8.66
CA VAL A 241 -1.28 -15.65 8.76
C VAL A 241 -0.79 -16.63 7.69
N LEU A 242 -0.64 -16.18 6.44
CA LEU A 242 -0.12 -16.98 5.35
C LEU A 242 1.30 -17.47 5.64
N ALA A 243 2.20 -16.58 6.09
CA ALA A 243 3.57 -16.95 6.43
C ALA A 243 3.60 -18.05 7.51
N ARG A 244 2.82 -17.89 8.57
CA ARG A 244 2.72 -18.90 9.64
C ARG A 244 2.12 -20.21 9.18
N SER A 245 1.11 -20.20 8.31
CA SER A 245 0.50 -21.42 7.77
C SER A 245 1.46 -22.26 6.90
N LEU A 246 2.55 -21.62 6.47
CA LEU A 246 3.62 -22.24 5.67
C LEU A 246 4.88 -22.57 6.49
N ASP A 247 4.75 -22.64 7.82
CA ASP A 247 5.87 -22.84 8.75
C ASP A 247 6.95 -21.75 8.66
N GLY A 248 6.57 -20.57 8.17
CA GLY A 248 7.43 -19.41 8.09
C GLY A 248 7.50 -18.61 9.39
N VAL A 249 8.50 -17.76 9.49
CA VAL A 249 8.66 -16.81 10.59
C VAL A 249 8.31 -15.39 10.13
N ILE A 250 7.72 -14.61 11.03
CA ILE A 250 7.16 -13.28 10.71
C ILE A 250 8.19 -12.16 10.67
N SER A 251 9.48 -12.46 10.87
CA SER A 251 10.56 -11.48 10.69
C SER A 251 11.84 -12.18 10.26
N GLY A 252 12.44 -11.62 9.20
CA GLY A 252 13.78 -12.01 8.74
C GLY A 252 14.84 -11.01 9.20
N GLU A 253 14.91 -9.85 8.55
CA GLU A 253 15.95 -8.84 8.75
C GLU A 253 15.51 -7.66 9.61
N HIS A 254 14.22 -7.24 9.52
CA HIS A 254 13.75 -5.97 10.09
C HIS A 254 13.47 -6.03 11.59
N GLY A 255 13.43 -7.22 12.18
CA GLY A 255 13.04 -7.41 13.57
C GLY A 255 11.52 -7.27 13.78
N ILE A 256 11.09 -7.48 15.00
CA ILE A 256 9.67 -7.47 15.36
C ILE A 256 9.16 -6.02 15.50
N GLY A 257 9.93 -5.16 16.14
CA GLY A 257 9.51 -3.79 16.40
C GLY A 257 8.19 -3.74 17.17
N ILE A 258 7.37 -2.74 16.81
CA ILE A 258 5.99 -2.60 17.31
C ILE A 258 4.96 -3.16 16.33
N THR A 259 5.29 -3.24 15.04
CA THR A 259 4.35 -3.60 13.98
C THR A 259 4.01 -5.09 13.94
N LYS A 260 4.94 -5.95 14.39
CA LYS A 260 4.77 -7.41 14.35
C LYS A 260 4.48 -8.05 15.71
N LEU A 261 4.47 -7.23 16.78
CA LEU A 261 4.28 -7.74 18.14
C LEU A 261 2.94 -8.45 18.33
N GLU A 262 1.89 -7.96 17.68
CA GLU A 262 0.55 -8.56 17.77
C GLU A 262 0.47 -9.97 17.17
N PHE A 263 1.36 -10.30 16.23
CA PHE A 263 1.40 -11.61 15.57
C PHE A 263 2.24 -12.65 16.30
N LEU A 264 2.92 -12.28 17.39
CA LEU A 264 3.66 -13.23 18.25
C LEU A 264 2.76 -13.75 19.37
N THR A 265 3.00 -14.97 19.79
CA THR A 265 2.40 -15.54 20.98
C THR A 265 3.18 -15.14 22.24
N ASP A 266 2.54 -15.26 23.41
CA ASP A 266 3.24 -15.02 24.69
C ASP A 266 4.37 -16.00 24.91
N ALA A 267 4.26 -17.24 24.42
CA ALA A 267 5.30 -18.24 24.47
C ALA A 267 6.55 -17.84 23.67
N GLU A 268 6.35 -17.21 22.50
CA GLU A 268 7.44 -16.69 21.66
C GLU A 268 8.11 -15.44 22.27
N LEU A 269 7.35 -14.62 22.98
CA LEU A 269 7.86 -13.41 23.64
C LEU A 269 8.57 -13.69 24.96
N LYS A 270 8.19 -14.77 25.65
CA LYS A 270 8.68 -15.10 26.98
C LYS A 270 10.21 -15.16 27.12
N PRO A 271 10.95 -15.85 26.21
CA PRO A 271 12.42 -15.89 26.31
C PRO A 271 13.07 -14.51 26.29
N PHE A 272 12.54 -13.60 25.46
CA PHE A 272 13.01 -12.22 25.41
C PHE A 272 12.65 -11.47 26.69
N ALA A 273 11.43 -11.60 27.19
CA ALA A 273 10.97 -10.96 28.40
C ALA A 273 11.81 -11.39 29.62
N ASP A 274 12.08 -12.70 29.76
CA ASP A 274 12.92 -13.26 30.80
C ASP A 274 14.37 -12.74 30.73
N TYR A 275 14.93 -12.68 29.51
CA TYR A 275 16.27 -12.12 29.30
C TYR A 275 16.32 -10.64 29.63
N LYS A 276 15.35 -9.87 29.18
CA LYS A 276 15.26 -8.44 29.47
C LYS A 276 15.15 -8.18 30.98
N ALA A 277 14.30 -8.90 31.69
CA ALA A 277 14.16 -8.78 33.14
C ALA A 277 15.48 -9.07 33.88
N LYS A 278 16.31 -10.00 33.33
CA LYS A 278 17.63 -10.32 33.92
C LYS A 278 18.66 -9.21 33.70
N VAL A 279 18.70 -8.61 32.47
CA VAL A 279 19.77 -7.66 32.08
C VAL A 279 19.38 -6.21 32.33
N ASP A 280 18.11 -5.92 32.43
CA ASP A 280 17.54 -4.59 32.63
C ASP A 280 16.37 -4.65 33.62
N PRO A 281 16.63 -5.05 34.90
CA PRO A 281 15.58 -5.26 35.89
C PRO A 281 14.77 -4.00 36.23
N GLU A 282 15.37 -2.82 36.02
CA GLU A 282 14.71 -1.53 36.23
C GLU A 282 13.97 -1.01 34.99
N GLY A 283 14.05 -1.72 33.85
CA GLY A 283 13.40 -1.34 32.62
C GLY A 283 13.85 0.00 32.02
N ARG A 284 15.13 0.35 32.19
CA ARG A 284 15.70 1.64 31.74
C ARG A 284 15.84 1.74 30.23
N PHE A 285 16.14 0.63 29.55
CA PHE A 285 16.42 0.60 28.12
C PHE A 285 15.19 0.16 27.33
N ASN A 286 14.84 0.91 26.27
CA ASN A 286 13.72 0.58 25.39
C ASN A 286 12.46 0.18 26.18
N LYS A 287 12.05 1.01 27.12
CA LYS A 287 10.94 0.76 28.04
C LYS A 287 9.68 0.39 27.26
N GLY A 288 9.05 -0.74 27.61
CA GLY A 288 7.83 -1.24 26.98
C GLY A 288 8.01 -1.86 25.58
N LYS A 289 9.21 -1.84 24.96
CA LYS A 289 9.46 -2.46 23.66
C LYS A 289 9.47 -3.98 23.78
N LEU A 290 8.77 -4.64 22.85
CA LEU A 290 8.57 -6.11 22.78
C LEU A 290 7.96 -6.73 24.06
N LEU A 291 7.33 -5.92 24.88
CA LEU A 291 6.56 -6.35 26.03
C LEU A 291 5.08 -6.01 25.78
N ARG A 292 4.21 -7.00 25.99
CA ARG A 292 2.77 -6.74 26.04
C ARG A 292 2.42 -6.14 27.40
N ASN A 293 2.52 -4.84 27.52
CA ASN A 293 1.97 -4.16 28.69
C ASN A 293 0.47 -3.97 28.47
N GLN A 294 -0.33 -4.75 29.14
CA GLN A 294 -1.78 -4.58 29.14
C GLN A 294 -2.20 -3.16 29.59
N GLU A 295 -1.39 -2.49 30.41
CA GLU A 295 -1.60 -1.10 30.84
C GLU A 295 -1.31 -0.07 29.73
N LEU A 296 -0.40 -0.37 28.77
CA LEU A 296 -0.15 0.48 27.60
C LEU A 296 -1.24 0.36 26.55
N LEU A 297 -1.98 -0.75 26.57
CA LEU A 297 -3.08 -1.05 25.65
C LEU A 297 -4.46 -0.75 26.26
N ALA A 298 -4.54 -0.45 27.56
CA ALA A 298 -5.76 0.07 28.13
C ALA A 298 -6.07 1.41 27.46
N PRO A 299 -7.24 1.55 26.81
CA PRO A 299 -7.56 2.77 26.11
C PRO A 299 -7.60 3.91 27.13
N VAL A 300 -6.63 4.81 27.05
CA VAL A 300 -6.59 6.08 27.78
C VAL A 300 -7.73 7.02 27.32
N PHE A 301 -8.64 6.51 26.53
CA PHE A 301 -9.87 7.19 26.10
C PHE A 301 -10.98 7.23 27.15
N ILE A 302 -10.81 6.56 28.29
CA ILE A 302 -11.78 6.67 29.40
C ILE A 302 -11.56 8.02 30.08
N GLY A 303 -12.27 9.04 29.61
CA GLY A 303 -12.33 10.36 30.24
C GLY A 303 -11.89 11.57 29.41
N LEU A 304 -11.40 11.38 28.19
CA LEU A 304 -11.22 12.49 27.26
C LEU A 304 -12.53 12.72 26.50
N GLU A 305 -13.27 13.78 26.87
CA GLU A 305 -14.24 14.37 25.95
C GLU A 305 -13.49 14.86 24.73
N VAL A 306 -13.34 14.02 23.72
CA VAL A 306 -12.79 14.40 22.42
C VAL A 306 -13.84 15.26 21.73
N LYS A 307 -13.77 16.56 21.95
CA LYS A 307 -14.54 17.52 21.19
C LYS A 307 -14.11 17.38 19.72
N ASN A 308 -15.04 16.98 18.87
CA ASN A 308 -14.86 16.74 17.42
C ASN A 308 -14.27 15.36 17.03
N VAL A 309 -14.73 14.28 17.62
CA VAL A 309 -14.49 12.93 17.06
C VAL A 309 -15.13 12.88 15.67
N PRO A 310 -14.39 12.49 14.60
CA PRO A 310 -15.00 12.23 13.32
C PRO A 310 -16.13 11.21 13.45
N LYS A 311 -17.23 11.46 12.78
CA LYS A 311 -18.38 10.58 12.81
C LYS A 311 -18.46 9.82 11.49
N ASN A 312 -18.86 8.55 11.55
CA ASN A 312 -19.17 7.78 10.36
C ASN A 312 -20.45 8.35 9.67
N ALA A 313 -20.79 7.79 8.52
CA ALA A 313 -21.99 8.17 7.76
C ALA A 313 -23.31 7.99 8.58
N GLN A 314 -23.27 7.21 9.65
CA GLN A 314 -24.37 6.96 10.59
C GLN A 314 -24.37 7.92 11.78
N ASN A 315 -23.49 8.94 11.78
CA ASN A 315 -23.32 9.91 12.85
C ASN A 315 -22.79 9.33 14.19
N GLU A 316 -22.21 8.12 14.14
CA GLU A 316 -21.58 7.47 15.29
C GLU A 316 -20.12 7.90 15.41
N PRO A 317 -19.61 8.06 16.64
CA PRO A 317 -18.20 8.39 16.84
C PRO A 317 -17.32 7.27 16.29
N LEU A 318 -16.31 7.60 15.46
CA LEU A 318 -15.26 6.69 15.00
C LEU A 318 -14.32 6.24 16.15
N LEU A 319 -14.83 6.23 17.39
CA LEU A 319 -14.04 5.89 18.58
C LEU A 319 -13.55 4.43 18.53
N ALA A 320 -14.38 3.52 18.02
CA ALA A 320 -14.00 2.12 17.83
C ALA A 320 -12.89 1.98 16.78
N ASP A 321 -12.97 2.74 15.69
CA ASP A 321 -11.96 2.74 14.65
C ASP A 321 -10.67 3.41 15.14
N LEU A 322 -10.76 4.48 15.94
CA LEU A 322 -9.62 5.09 16.60
C LEU A 322 -8.96 4.13 17.60
N THR A 323 -9.75 3.37 18.37
CA THR A 323 -9.23 2.36 19.30
C THR A 323 -8.55 1.24 18.54
N ASN A 324 -9.14 0.77 17.43
CA ASN A 324 -8.55 -0.22 16.56
C ASN A 324 -7.31 0.33 15.83
N ALA A 325 -7.31 1.62 15.48
CA ALA A 325 -6.17 2.31 14.91
C ALA A 325 -5.01 2.45 15.91
N TYR A 326 -5.25 2.34 17.20
CA TYR A 326 -4.26 2.37 18.27
C TYR A 326 -3.70 0.99 18.66
N THR A 327 -3.98 -0.04 17.89
CA THR A 327 -3.25 -1.30 18.07
C THR A 327 -1.76 -1.10 17.77
N PRO A 328 -0.86 -1.86 18.42
CA PRO A 328 0.59 -1.58 18.39
C PRO A 328 1.22 -1.49 17.01
N SER A 329 0.62 -2.11 16.00
CA SER A 329 1.19 -2.16 14.65
C SER A 329 0.76 -1.02 13.73
N PHE A 330 -0.50 -0.64 13.75
CA PHE A 330 -1.07 0.31 12.78
C PHE A 330 -1.79 1.51 13.40
N GLY A 331 -1.99 1.47 14.69
CA GLY A 331 -2.78 2.48 15.38
C GLY A 331 -2.26 3.88 15.20
N LEU A 332 -0.94 4.06 15.28
CA LEU A 332 -0.31 5.34 15.09
C LEU A 332 -0.51 5.87 13.66
N MET A 333 -0.33 5.02 12.65
CA MET A 333 -0.50 5.42 11.25
C MET A 333 -1.95 5.77 10.91
N GLY A 334 -2.92 5.01 11.42
CA GLY A 334 -4.33 5.33 11.24
C GLY A 334 -4.73 6.65 11.90
N HIS A 335 -4.19 6.92 13.08
CA HIS A 335 -4.41 8.18 13.79
C HIS A 335 -3.76 9.37 13.08
N GLU A 336 -2.53 9.21 12.62
CA GLU A 336 -1.82 10.18 11.79
C GLU A 336 -2.63 10.56 10.55
N SER A 337 -3.20 9.56 9.87
CA SER A 337 -4.04 9.80 8.70
C SER A 337 -5.23 10.69 9.02
N LEU A 338 -5.93 10.46 10.14
CA LEU A 338 -7.05 11.30 10.55
C LEU A 338 -6.63 12.72 10.90
N ILE A 339 -5.51 12.90 11.60
CA ILE A 339 -4.95 14.22 11.91
C ILE A 339 -4.57 14.94 10.62
N MET A 340 -3.91 14.24 9.70
CA MET A 340 -3.49 14.81 8.41
C MET A 340 -4.68 15.28 7.57
N GLN A 341 -5.77 14.52 7.55
CA GLN A 341 -6.98 14.90 6.81
C GLN A 341 -7.70 16.12 7.39
N GLN A 342 -7.52 16.41 8.67
CA GLN A 342 -8.30 17.40 9.41
C GLN A 342 -7.51 18.61 9.87
N SER A 343 -6.24 18.74 9.50
CA SER A 343 -5.37 19.81 9.97
C SER A 343 -4.62 20.52 8.83
N ASP A 344 -4.24 21.77 9.07
CA ASP A 344 -3.40 22.54 8.15
C ASP A 344 -2.03 21.89 7.92
N ILE A 345 -1.54 21.08 8.87
CA ILE A 345 -0.30 20.32 8.71
C ILE A 345 -0.41 19.31 7.58
N GLY A 346 -1.62 18.81 7.31
CA GLY A 346 -1.89 17.92 6.19
C GLY A 346 -1.64 18.58 4.83
N ALA A 347 -1.99 19.84 4.68
CA ALA A 347 -1.70 20.60 3.45
C ALA A 347 -0.18 20.76 3.22
N ILE A 348 0.60 20.94 4.30
CA ILE A 348 2.05 21.01 4.24
C ILE A 348 2.61 19.63 3.89
N ALA A 349 2.15 18.56 4.53
CA ALA A 349 2.55 17.19 4.25
C ALA A 349 2.27 16.81 2.80
N ASP A 350 1.13 17.22 2.27
CA ASP A 350 0.73 16.98 0.88
C ASP A 350 1.72 17.57 -0.12
N SER A 351 2.29 18.72 0.18
CA SER A 351 3.30 19.37 -0.67
C SER A 351 4.65 18.64 -0.72
N VAL A 352 4.95 17.79 0.26
CA VAL A 352 6.25 17.10 0.40
C VAL A 352 6.17 15.57 0.26
N LYS A 353 4.97 15.00 0.24
CA LYS A 353 4.73 13.54 0.23
C LYS A 353 5.35 12.82 -0.97
N ASP A 354 5.37 13.46 -2.13
CA ASP A 354 5.88 12.86 -3.37
C ASP A 354 7.42 12.86 -3.45
N CYS A 355 8.10 13.40 -2.45
CA CYS A 355 9.55 13.45 -2.42
C CYS A 355 10.18 12.10 -2.04
N LEU A 356 10.79 11.44 -3.01
CA LEU A 356 11.50 10.16 -2.83
C LEU A 356 12.86 10.29 -2.10
N ARG A 357 13.24 11.47 -1.65
CA ARG A 357 14.55 11.74 -1.04
C ARG A 357 15.76 11.27 -1.87
N CYS A 358 15.59 11.07 -3.18
CA CYS A 358 16.61 10.54 -4.08
C CYS A 358 17.79 11.50 -4.34
N GLY A 359 17.63 12.78 -4.01
CA GLY A 359 18.67 13.80 -4.15
C GLY A 359 18.93 14.31 -5.57
N LYS A 360 18.17 13.90 -6.59
CA LYS A 360 18.30 14.36 -7.99
C LYS A 360 18.14 15.88 -8.16
N CYS A 361 17.45 16.54 -7.22
CA CYS A 361 17.30 17.99 -7.21
C CYS A 361 18.56 18.75 -6.79
N LYS A 362 19.55 18.09 -6.16
CA LYS A 362 20.74 18.77 -5.63
C LYS A 362 21.56 19.49 -6.68
N PRO A 363 21.91 18.85 -7.83
CA PRO A 363 22.75 19.47 -8.86
C PRO A 363 22.13 20.69 -9.54
N VAL A 364 20.79 20.78 -9.53
CA VAL A 364 20.03 21.84 -10.26
C VAL A 364 19.45 22.89 -9.33
N CYS A 365 19.67 22.77 -8.03
CA CYS A 365 19.08 23.68 -7.05
C CYS A 365 19.82 25.00 -6.96
N ALA A 366 19.15 26.09 -7.31
CA ALA A 366 19.70 27.46 -7.27
C ALA A 366 20.19 27.88 -5.87
N THR A 367 19.66 27.33 -4.79
CA THR A 367 20.09 27.68 -3.44
C THR A 367 21.18 26.76 -2.89
N HIS A 368 21.24 25.51 -3.33
CA HIS A 368 22.24 24.55 -2.87
C HIS A 368 23.55 24.63 -3.63
N VAL A 369 23.48 24.69 -4.96
CA VAL A 369 24.67 24.68 -5.84
C VAL A 369 25.67 25.81 -5.52
N PRO A 370 25.24 27.08 -5.40
CA PRO A 370 26.17 28.18 -5.11
C PRO A 370 26.85 28.10 -3.74
N ARG A 371 26.24 27.42 -2.78
CA ARG A 371 26.68 27.37 -1.39
C ARG A 371 27.39 26.09 -1.02
N ALA A 372 27.29 25.05 -1.87
CA ALA A 372 27.82 23.72 -1.62
C ALA A 372 27.42 23.14 -0.24
N ASN A 373 26.30 23.62 0.32
CA ASN A 373 25.84 23.23 1.65
C ASN A 373 24.55 22.41 1.54
N LEU A 374 24.60 21.18 2.02
CA LEU A 374 23.47 20.23 2.01
C LEU A 374 22.22 20.73 2.71
N LEU A 375 22.35 21.60 3.72
CA LEU A 375 21.22 22.22 4.43
C LEU A 375 20.29 23.00 3.47
N TYR A 376 20.85 23.58 2.42
CA TYR A 376 20.09 24.35 1.44
C TYR A 376 19.52 23.51 0.30
N SER A 377 19.79 22.20 0.29
CA SER A 377 19.24 21.33 -0.75
C SER A 377 17.73 21.12 -0.56
N PRO A 378 16.95 20.99 -1.64
CA PRO A 378 15.52 20.71 -1.55
C PRO A 378 15.24 19.44 -0.75
N ARG A 379 16.02 18.39 -0.96
CA ARG A 379 15.92 17.14 -0.20
C ARG A 379 16.00 17.37 1.32
N ASN A 380 16.95 18.17 1.78
CA ASN A 380 17.13 18.40 3.23
C ASN A 380 16.04 19.32 3.79
N LYS A 381 15.54 20.28 2.99
CA LYS A 381 14.38 21.10 3.38
C LYS A 381 13.13 20.22 3.54
N ILE A 382 12.86 19.34 2.59
CA ILE A 382 11.75 18.40 2.67
C ILE A 382 11.93 17.43 3.84
N LEU A 383 13.15 16.94 4.10
CA LEU A 383 13.45 16.12 5.27
C LEU A 383 13.15 16.88 6.58
N ALA A 384 13.58 18.12 6.69
CA ALA A 384 13.29 18.96 7.86
C ALA A 384 11.79 19.18 8.04
N THR A 385 11.05 19.44 6.94
CA THR A 385 9.59 19.56 6.97
C THR A 385 8.93 18.25 7.43
N SER A 386 9.39 17.09 6.93
CA SER A 386 8.87 15.79 7.36
C SER A 386 9.12 15.55 8.85
N LEU A 387 10.29 15.92 9.37
CA LEU A 387 10.59 15.80 10.80
C LEU A 387 9.73 16.72 11.67
N LEU A 388 9.41 17.93 11.18
CA LEU A 388 8.48 18.84 11.86
C LEU A 388 7.05 18.26 11.87
N VAL A 389 6.61 17.67 10.77
CA VAL A 389 5.32 16.99 10.70
C VAL A 389 5.29 15.79 11.66
N GLU A 390 6.34 14.98 11.69
CA GLU A 390 6.46 13.87 12.63
C GLU A 390 6.44 14.34 14.10
N ALA A 391 7.13 15.42 14.41
CA ALA A 391 7.13 16.00 15.76
C ALA A 391 5.74 16.52 16.16
N PHE A 392 5.02 17.16 15.25
CA PHE A 392 3.64 17.60 15.47
C PHE A 392 2.72 16.42 15.72
N LEU A 393 2.79 15.39 14.88
CA LEU A 393 1.98 14.18 15.02
C LEU A 393 2.30 13.44 16.31
N TYR A 394 3.57 13.38 16.69
CA TYR A 394 4.01 12.77 17.94
C TYR A 394 3.41 13.47 19.15
N GLU A 395 3.42 14.79 19.19
CA GLU A 395 2.82 15.57 20.28
C GLU A 395 1.31 15.38 20.33
N GLU A 396 0.64 15.43 19.18
CA GLU A 396 -0.80 15.19 19.09
C GLU A 396 -1.18 13.78 19.53
N GLN A 397 -0.40 12.78 19.16
CA GLN A 397 -0.60 11.40 19.59
C GLN A 397 -0.39 11.27 21.10
N THR A 398 0.63 11.89 21.65
CA THR A 398 0.91 11.89 23.08
C THR A 398 -0.21 12.54 23.86
N ARG A 399 -0.76 13.65 23.37
CA ARG A 399 -1.90 14.33 24.00
C ARG A 399 -3.20 13.55 23.92
N ARG A 400 -3.40 12.79 22.84
CA ARG A 400 -4.70 12.13 22.57
C ARG A 400 -4.77 10.67 22.99
N GLY A 401 -3.66 9.95 23.03
CA GLY A 401 -3.69 8.51 23.14
C GLY A 401 -2.72 7.86 24.12
N VAL A 402 -1.68 8.57 24.57
CA VAL A 402 -0.70 7.98 25.47
C VAL A 402 -0.69 8.75 26.79
N SER A 403 -0.78 8.05 27.89
CA SER A 403 -0.64 8.66 29.21
C SER A 403 0.74 9.33 29.31
N ILE A 404 0.74 10.62 29.63
CA ILE A 404 1.95 11.43 29.89
C ILE A 404 2.86 10.75 30.92
N LYS A 405 2.31 9.90 31.80
CA LYS A 405 3.06 9.13 32.81
C LYS A 405 4.14 8.18 32.27
N HIS A 406 4.23 7.98 30.97
CA HIS A 406 5.26 7.13 30.37
C HIS A 406 6.47 7.90 29.82
N TRP A 407 6.44 9.23 29.87
CA TRP A 407 7.48 10.11 29.34
C TRP A 407 8.17 10.96 30.40
N GLU A 408 7.65 10.98 31.64
CA GLU A 408 8.35 11.45 32.82
C GLU A 408 9.16 10.31 33.47
#